data_5749dcae400e7ae19f33cad4ba1ad584
#
_entry.id   5749dcae400e7ae19f33cad4ba1ad584
#
_cell.length_a   1.000
_cell.length_b   1.000
_cell.length_c   1.000
_cell.angle_alpha   90.00
_cell.angle_beta   90.00
_cell.angle_gamma   90.00
#
_symmetry.space_group_name_H-M   'P 1'
#
loop_
_entity.id
_entity.type
_entity.pdbx_description
1 polymer ?
#
loop_
_entity_poly.entity_id
_entity_poly.type
_entity_poly.pdbx_seq_one_letter_code
_entity_poly.pdbx_strand_id
1 'polypeptide(L)'
;MFYLGFKGRLSRAKFWLFNLFWIGLFMCGLVFMIEVFPIASHPVPKTLVVLMSIALYYIQFSLMIRRLHDMGKSGWWFVLYFLVPSIYFAVLPTLPEYGASLVVSLVFAFVAMGGLANVGFAAGTKGPNKYDVEPAPVAA
;
A
#
# COMPACT_ATOMS: atom_id res chain seq x y z
N MET A 1 -19.23 -3.57 -7.31
CA MET A 1 -18.29 -2.56 -7.76
C MET A 1 -17.67 -1.79 -6.57
N PHE A 2 -16.95 -2.44 -5.66
CA PHE A 2 -16.34 -1.74 -4.53
C PHE A 2 -14.83 -1.96 -4.53
N TYR A 3 -14.10 -0.89 -4.83
CA TYR A 3 -12.63 -0.86 -4.84
C TYR A 3 -11.99 -0.97 -3.44
N LEU A 4 -12.81 -1.06 -2.39
CA LEU A 4 -12.39 -1.15 -1.00
C LEU A 4 -12.27 -2.59 -0.46
N GLY A 5 -12.63 -3.60 -1.24
CA GLY A 5 -12.51 -5.00 -0.82
C GLY A 5 -11.16 -5.62 -1.22
N PHE A 6 -10.82 -6.73 -0.58
CA PHE A 6 -9.59 -7.50 -0.86
C PHE A 6 -9.78 -8.58 -1.92
N LYS A 7 -11.01 -8.77 -2.43
CA LYS A 7 -11.35 -9.76 -3.43
C LYS A 7 -11.11 -9.25 -4.85
N GLY A 8 -10.79 -10.17 -5.76
CA GLY A 8 -10.61 -9.90 -7.18
C GLY A 8 -9.19 -9.51 -7.55
N ARG A 9 -9.02 -9.12 -8.81
CA ARG A 9 -7.74 -8.81 -9.46
C ARG A 9 -7.66 -7.33 -9.83
N LEU A 10 -6.46 -6.79 -9.85
CA LEU A 10 -6.19 -5.42 -10.25
C LEU A 10 -5.06 -5.37 -11.26
N SER A 11 -5.34 -4.89 -12.48
CA SER A 11 -4.31 -4.75 -13.52
C SER A 11 -3.29 -3.66 -13.18
N ARG A 12 -2.10 -3.72 -13.80
CA ARG A 12 -1.02 -2.74 -13.62
C ARG A 12 -1.48 -1.30 -13.82
N ALA A 13 -2.17 -1.04 -14.93
CA ALA A 13 -2.62 0.31 -15.25
C ALA A 13 -3.59 0.85 -14.19
N LYS A 14 -4.56 0.05 -13.76
CA LYS A 14 -5.50 0.43 -12.70
C LYS A 14 -4.79 0.58 -11.34
N PHE A 15 -3.81 -0.27 -11.04
CA PHE A 15 -3.01 -0.15 -9.83
C PHE A 15 -2.31 1.20 -9.76
N TRP A 16 -1.58 1.61 -10.80
CA TRP A 16 -0.89 2.91 -10.83
C TRP A 16 -1.87 4.08 -10.84
N LEU A 17 -2.95 4.00 -11.64
CA LEU A 17 -3.96 5.05 -11.68
C LEU A 17 -4.55 5.33 -10.30
N PHE A 18 -4.97 4.28 -9.58
CA PHE A 18 -5.55 4.45 -8.26
C PHE A 18 -4.51 4.87 -7.22
N ASN A 19 -3.28 4.36 -7.28
CA ASN A 19 -2.20 4.80 -6.39
C ASN A 19 -1.93 6.29 -6.57
N LEU A 20 -1.72 6.76 -7.79
CA LEU A 20 -1.43 8.16 -8.06
C LEU A 20 -2.60 9.07 -7.67
N PHE A 21 -3.84 8.64 -7.95
CA PHE A 21 -5.03 9.38 -7.55
C PHE A 21 -5.12 9.54 -6.02
N TRP A 22 -5.02 8.44 -5.28
CA TRP A 22 -5.18 8.48 -3.82
C TRP A 22 -4.01 9.16 -3.11
N ILE A 23 -2.78 8.96 -3.57
CA ILE A 23 -1.60 9.67 -3.04
C ILE A 23 -1.72 11.16 -3.35
N GLY A 24 -2.11 11.52 -4.57
CA GLY A 24 -2.34 12.92 -4.95
C GLY A 24 -3.42 13.59 -4.09
N LEU A 25 -4.55 12.91 -3.90
CA LEU A 25 -5.62 13.41 -3.04
C LEU A 25 -5.16 13.61 -1.58
N PHE A 26 -4.39 12.65 -1.05
CA PHE A 26 -3.82 12.76 0.29
C PHE A 26 -2.84 13.94 0.39
N MET A 27 -1.94 14.10 -0.58
CA MET A 27 -0.99 15.22 -0.62
C MET A 27 -1.71 16.58 -0.69
N CYS A 28 -2.72 16.69 -1.56
CA CYS A 28 -3.54 17.91 -1.63
C CYS A 28 -4.26 18.20 -0.31
N GLY A 29 -4.84 17.18 0.32
CA GLY A 29 -5.48 17.31 1.62
C GLY A 29 -4.50 17.71 2.72
N LEU A 30 -3.28 17.17 2.72
CA LEU A 30 -2.24 17.52 3.68
C LEU A 30 -1.78 18.97 3.51
N VAL A 31 -1.52 19.41 2.26
CA VAL A 31 -1.16 20.81 1.97
C VAL A 31 -2.29 21.76 2.42
N PHE A 32 -3.53 21.44 2.06
CA PHE A 32 -4.69 22.23 2.50
C PHE A 32 -4.76 22.35 4.03
N MET A 33 -4.52 21.23 4.76
CA MET A 33 -4.52 21.26 6.22
C MET A 33 -3.40 22.12 6.80
N ILE A 34 -2.22 22.10 6.19
CA ILE A 34 -1.07 22.91 6.64
C ILE A 34 -1.34 24.40 6.43
N GLU A 35 -1.92 24.75 5.29
CA GLU A 35 -2.21 26.17 4.94
C GLU A 35 -3.36 26.77 5.75
N VAL A 36 -4.42 25.98 5.99
CA VAL A 36 -5.65 26.49 6.64
C VAL A 36 -5.54 26.44 8.16
N PHE A 37 -4.84 25.44 8.70
CA PHE A 37 -4.74 25.26 10.16
C PHE A 37 -3.28 25.24 10.61
N PRO A 38 -2.91 26.05 11.62
CA PRO A 38 -1.61 25.93 12.27
C PRO A 38 -1.55 24.62 13.07
N ILE A 39 -1.05 23.57 12.43
CA ILE A 39 -1.02 22.16 12.95
C ILE A 39 -0.39 22.07 14.34
N ALA A 40 0.53 22.99 14.66
CA ALA A 40 1.23 22.99 15.95
C ALA A 40 0.32 23.34 17.13
N SER A 41 -0.72 24.16 16.91
CA SER A 41 -1.52 24.76 17.98
C SER A 41 -2.90 24.13 18.19
N HIS A 42 -3.42 23.35 17.20
CA HIS A 42 -4.76 22.78 17.29
C HIS A 42 -4.75 21.23 17.23
N PRO A 43 -5.51 20.55 18.11
CA PRO A 43 -5.60 19.09 18.10
C PRO A 43 -6.42 18.54 16.91
N VAL A 44 -7.42 19.29 16.43
CA VAL A 44 -8.35 18.87 15.36
C VAL A 44 -7.62 18.54 14.05
N PRO A 45 -6.69 19.37 13.54
CA PRO A 45 -5.95 19.04 12.33
C PRO A 45 -5.10 17.78 12.46
N LYS A 46 -4.48 17.56 13.63
CA LYS A 46 -3.70 16.34 13.87
C LYS A 46 -4.57 15.09 13.79
N THR A 47 -5.74 15.12 14.41
CA THR A 47 -6.71 14.01 14.35
C THR A 47 -7.16 13.73 12.92
N LEU A 48 -7.47 14.77 12.13
CA LEU A 48 -7.87 14.62 10.73
C LEU A 48 -6.74 14.00 9.89
N VAL A 49 -5.50 14.44 10.06
CA VAL A 49 -4.34 13.87 9.36
C VAL A 49 -4.17 12.38 9.70
N VAL A 50 -4.34 12.01 10.97
CA VAL A 50 -4.26 10.60 11.39
C VAL A 50 -5.38 9.78 10.73
N LEU A 51 -6.62 10.27 10.74
CA LEU A 51 -7.75 9.56 10.12
C LEU A 51 -7.56 9.43 8.60
N MET A 52 -7.12 10.49 7.92
CA MET A 52 -6.79 10.45 6.49
C MET A 52 -5.67 9.44 6.19
N SER A 53 -4.65 9.38 7.05
CA SER A 53 -3.55 8.41 6.90
C SER A 53 -4.04 6.98 7.06
N ILE A 54 -4.89 6.70 8.05
CA ILE A 54 -5.49 5.37 8.25
C ILE A 54 -6.30 4.97 7.02
N ALA A 55 -7.14 5.87 6.49
CA ALA A 55 -7.94 5.62 5.29
C ALA A 55 -7.05 5.34 4.07
N LEU A 56 -5.97 6.13 3.88
CA LEU A 56 -5.02 5.90 2.80
C LEU A 56 -4.33 4.55 2.94
N TYR A 57 -3.85 4.19 4.13
CA TYR A 57 -3.21 2.89 4.36
C TYR A 57 -4.16 1.73 4.07
N TYR A 58 -5.42 1.83 4.46
CA TYR A 58 -6.42 0.82 4.14
C TYR A 58 -6.62 0.64 2.63
N ILE A 59 -6.72 1.75 1.89
CA ILE A 59 -6.86 1.74 0.43
C ILE A 59 -5.62 1.12 -0.21
N GLN A 60 -4.42 1.54 0.20
CA GLN A 60 -3.16 1.01 -0.30
C GLN A 60 -3.05 -0.49 -0.05
N PHE A 61 -3.46 -0.94 1.13
CA PHE A 61 -3.51 -2.36 1.48
C PHE A 61 -4.43 -3.15 0.52
N SER A 62 -5.63 -2.64 0.26
CA SER A 62 -6.56 -3.25 -0.70
C SER A 62 -5.98 -3.33 -2.12
N LEU A 63 -5.41 -2.23 -2.61
CA LEU A 63 -4.82 -2.16 -3.96
C LEU A 63 -3.65 -3.16 -4.11
N MET A 64 -2.77 -3.23 -3.11
CA MET A 64 -1.62 -4.13 -3.11
C MET A 64 -2.04 -5.60 -3.12
N ILE A 65 -2.98 -5.99 -2.26
CA ILE A 65 -3.46 -7.38 -2.20
C ILE A 65 -4.10 -7.78 -3.52
N ARG A 66 -4.98 -6.96 -4.06
CA ARG A 66 -5.64 -7.26 -5.34
C ARG A 66 -4.66 -7.31 -6.51
N ARG A 67 -3.58 -6.55 -6.43
CA ARG A 67 -2.51 -6.61 -7.42
C ARG A 67 -1.68 -7.89 -7.27
N LEU A 68 -1.39 -8.34 -6.04
CA LEU A 68 -0.78 -9.64 -5.78
C LEU A 68 -1.65 -10.79 -6.30
N HIS A 69 -2.96 -10.70 -6.12
CA HIS A 69 -3.93 -11.65 -6.66
C HIS A 69 -3.89 -11.70 -8.20
N ASP A 70 -3.72 -10.55 -8.86
CA ASP A 70 -3.57 -10.51 -10.33
C ASP A 70 -2.31 -11.24 -10.83
N MET A 71 -1.29 -11.31 -9.99
CA MET A 71 -0.07 -12.09 -10.25
C MET A 71 -0.16 -13.56 -9.77
N GLY A 72 -1.32 -14.02 -9.32
CA GLY A 72 -1.52 -15.36 -8.75
C GLY A 72 -0.89 -15.56 -7.38
N LYS A 73 -0.36 -14.50 -6.76
CA LYS A 73 0.30 -14.53 -5.46
C LYS A 73 -0.72 -14.34 -4.33
N SER A 74 -0.44 -14.93 -3.17
CA SER A 74 -1.24 -14.70 -1.97
C SER A 74 -1.05 -13.28 -1.45
N GLY A 75 -2.10 -12.70 -0.85
CA GLY A 75 -2.03 -11.41 -0.18
C GLY A 75 -1.01 -11.34 0.97
N TRP A 76 -0.57 -12.49 1.51
CA TRP A 76 0.48 -12.54 2.54
C TRP A 76 1.82 -11.96 2.10
N TRP A 77 2.12 -11.89 0.80
CA TRP A 77 3.29 -11.20 0.28
C TRP A 77 3.31 -9.70 0.62
N PHE A 78 2.13 -9.10 0.88
CA PHE A 78 2.04 -7.74 1.39
C PHE A 78 2.74 -7.57 2.75
N VAL A 79 2.59 -8.56 3.64
CA VAL A 79 3.23 -8.53 4.96
C VAL A 79 4.75 -8.44 4.82
N LEU A 80 5.33 -9.27 3.94
CA LEU A 80 6.77 -9.28 3.73
C LEU A 80 7.28 -7.99 3.06
N TYR A 81 6.59 -7.54 2.01
CA TYR A 81 7.08 -6.43 1.19
C TYR A 81 6.85 -5.05 1.81
N PHE A 82 5.79 -4.89 2.59
CA PHE A 82 5.36 -3.57 3.07
C PHE A 82 5.15 -3.50 4.58
N LEU A 83 4.42 -4.44 5.17
CA LEU A 83 4.08 -4.35 6.59
C LEU A 83 5.33 -4.46 7.47
N VAL A 84 6.16 -5.48 7.26
CA VAL A 84 7.37 -5.70 8.07
C VAL A 84 8.37 -4.54 7.92
N PRO A 85 8.73 -4.09 6.69
CA PRO A 85 9.58 -2.90 6.54
C PRO A 85 8.96 -1.64 7.17
N SER A 86 7.65 -1.42 7.02
CA SER A 86 6.98 -0.25 7.60
C SER A 86 7.05 -0.24 9.13
N ILE A 87 6.83 -1.39 9.77
CA ILE A 87 6.97 -1.52 11.24
C ILE A 87 8.42 -1.24 11.65
N TYR A 88 9.39 -1.82 10.94
CA TYR A 88 10.80 -1.57 11.23
C TYR A 88 11.13 -0.08 11.18
N PHE A 89 10.77 0.63 10.10
CA PHE A 89 11.05 2.06 9.97
C PHE A 89 10.24 2.92 10.96
N ALA A 90 9.06 2.49 11.38
CA ALA A 90 8.27 3.19 12.40
C ALA A 90 8.92 3.11 13.79
N VAL A 91 9.53 1.98 14.14
CA VAL A 91 10.18 1.79 15.46
C VAL A 91 11.67 2.19 15.45
N LEU A 92 12.27 2.38 14.27
CA LEU A 92 13.68 2.70 14.11
C LEU A 92 14.15 3.88 14.99
N PRO A 93 13.41 5.00 15.12
CA PRO A 93 13.81 6.12 15.97
C PRO A 93 13.87 5.79 17.46
N THR A 94 13.23 4.72 17.89
CA THR A 94 13.17 4.28 19.30
C THR A 94 14.23 3.22 19.63
N LEU A 95 14.92 2.69 18.61
CA LEU A 95 15.93 1.67 18.79
C LEU A 95 17.26 2.30 19.24
N PRO A 96 18.02 1.65 20.12
CA PRO A 96 19.40 2.06 20.43
C PRO A 96 20.23 2.10 19.15
N GLU A 97 21.24 2.99 19.10
CA GLU A 97 22.10 3.18 17.92
C GLU A 97 22.69 1.87 17.36
N TYR A 98 22.95 0.89 18.21
CA TYR A 98 23.44 -0.44 17.84
C TYR A 98 22.39 -1.33 17.12
N GLY A 99 21.10 -1.10 17.36
CA GLY A 99 20.01 -1.87 16.73
C GLY A 99 19.65 -1.37 15.34
N ALA A 100 19.99 -0.14 15.04
CA ALA A 100 19.72 0.52 13.76
C ALA A 100 20.92 0.40 12.82
N SER A 101 21.44 -0.80 12.60
CA SER A 101 22.56 -0.93 11.69
C SER A 101 22.13 -0.48 10.28
N LEU A 102 22.96 0.30 9.62
CA LEU A 102 22.76 0.71 8.23
C LEU A 102 22.44 -0.50 7.34
N VAL A 103 23.09 -1.63 7.59
CA VAL A 103 22.88 -2.87 6.84
C VAL A 103 21.44 -3.37 6.96
N VAL A 104 20.88 -3.40 8.18
CA VAL A 104 19.48 -3.84 8.40
C VAL A 104 18.50 -2.89 7.74
N SER A 105 18.73 -1.58 7.87
CA SER A 105 17.91 -0.57 7.21
C SER A 105 17.94 -0.71 5.68
N LEU A 106 19.11 -0.97 5.11
CA LEU A 106 19.25 -1.22 3.68
C LEU A 106 18.51 -2.49 3.24
N VAL A 107 18.61 -3.58 4.01
CA VAL A 107 17.87 -4.82 3.70
C VAL A 107 16.37 -4.56 3.65
N PHE A 108 15.79 -3.90 4.65
CA PHE A 108 14.36 -3.58 4.64
C PHE A 108 13.96 -2.61 3.53
N ALA A 109 14.81 -1.63 3.21
CA ALA A 109 14.59 -0.74 2.07
C ALA A 109 14.59 -1.52 0.75
N PHE A 110 15.54 -2.43 0.53
CA PHE A 110 15.58 -3.28 -0.66
C PHE A 110 14.38 -4.22 -0.77
N VAL A 111 13.94 -4.81 0.35
CA VAL A 111 12.73 -5.65 0.37
C VAL A 111 11.50 -4.82 -0.01
N ALA A 112 11.33 -3.63 0.55
CA ALA A 112 10.20 -2.75 0.24
C ALA A 112 10.22 -2.27 -1.23
N MET A 113 11.39 -1.80 -1.70
CA MET A 113 11.55 -1.35 -3.10
C MET A 113 11.38 -2.49 -4.10
N GLY A 114 11.97 -3.65 -3.83
CA GLY A 114 11.79 -4.85 -4.65
C GLY A 114 10.35 -5.33 -4.67
N GLY A 115 9.66 -5.26 -3.54
CA GLY A 115 8.23 -5.52 -3.43
C GLY A 115 7.40 -4.56 -4.28
N LEU A 116 7.67 -3.26 -4.18
CA LEU A 116 6.99 -2.22 -4.98
C LEU A 116 7.26 -2.41 -6.48
N ALA A 117 8.50 -2.65 -6.86
CA ALA A 117 8.85 -2.92 -8.25
C ALA A 117 8.14 -4.17 -8.78
N ASN A 118 8.11 -5.26 -7.99
CA ASN A 118 7.42 -6.47 -8.35
C ASN A 118 5.92 -6.23 -8.54
N VAL A 119 5.27 -5.62 -7.55
CA VAL A 119 3.82 -5.33 -7.58
C VAL A 119 3.46 -4.34 -8.68
N GLY A 120 4.26 -3.30 -8.87
CA GLY A 120 3.99 -2.23 -9.83
C GLY A 120 4.22 -2.65 -11.29
N PHE A 121 5.27 -3.41 -11.57
CA PHE A 121 5.74 -3.63 -12.94
C PHE A 121 5.61 -5.07 -13.44
N ALA A 122 5.56 -6.10 -12.58
CA ALA A 122 5.43 -7.47 -13.04
C ALA A 122 4.13 -7.69 -13.83
N ALA A 123 4.16 -8.61 -14.79
CA ALA A 123 2.95 -8.97 -15.52
C ALA A 123 1.97 -9.74 -14.63
N GLY A 124 0.67 -9.47 -14.78
CA GLY A 124 -0.37 -10.31 -14.20
C GLY A 124 -0.46 -11.66 -14.91
N THR A 125 -1.11 -12.63 -14.28
CA THR A 125 -1.37 -13.96 -14.88
C THR A 125 -2.28 -13.80 -16.10
N LYS A 126 -1.93 -14.47 -17.19
CA LYS A 126 -2.80 -14.57 -18.37
C LYS A 126 -3.90 -15.61 -18.10
N GLY A 127 -5.15 -15.25 -18.42
CA GLY A 127 -6.29 -16.15 -18.23
C GLY A 127 -6.85 -16.17 -16.79
N PRO A 128 -7.82 -17.07 -16.53
CA PRO A 128 -8.44 -17.20 -15.22
C PRO A 128 -7.46 -17.63 -14.14
N ASN A 129 -7.64 -17.13 -12.93
CA ASN A 129 -6.90 -17.60 -11.76
C ASN A 129 -7.83 -17.72 -10.54
N LYS A 130 -7.33 -18.29 -9.44
CA LYS A 130 -8.10 -18.60 -8.22
C LYS A 130 -8.68 -17.37 -7.50
N TYR A 131 -8.34 -16.16 -7.94
CA TYR A 131 -8.80 -14.91 -7.34
C TYR A 131 -9.82 -14.18 -8.21
N ASP A 132 -10.23 -14.76 -9.35
CA ASP A 132 -11.29 -14.19 -10.17
C ASP A 132 -12.62 -14.18 -9.38
N VAL A 133 -13.39 -13.12 -9.53
CA VAL A 133 -14.65 -12.92 -8.79
C VAL A 133 -15.77 -13.78 -9.37
N GLU A 134 -15.70 -14.07 -10.67
CA GLU A 134 -16.63 -14.95 -11.34
C GLU A 134 -15.89 -16.20 -11.83
N PRO A 135 -16.38 -17.42 -11.51
CA PRO A 135 -15.86 -18.62 -12.16
C PRO A 135 -16.07 -18.47 -13.67
N ALA A 136 -15.06 -18.84 -14.47
CA ALA A 136 -15.21 -18.91 -15.90
C ALA A 136 -16.47 -19.76 -16.22
N PRO A 137 -17.33 -19.33 -17.17
CA PRO A 137 -18.47 -20.15 -17.57
C PRO A 137 -17.95 -21.52 -17.96
N VAL A 138 -18.51 -22.55 -17.33
CA VAL A 138 -18.21 -23.93 -17.67
C VAL A 138 -18.57 -24.10 -19.13
N ALA A 139 -17.57 -24.33 -19.98
CA ALA A 139 -17.83 -24.64 -21.39
C ALA A 139 -18.71 -25.88 -21.44
N ALA A 140 -19.94 -25.72 -21.93
CA ALA A 140 -20.90 -26.79 -22.17
C ALA A 140 -20.48 -27.63 -23.36
#